data_e5c45552832ba82d9a31269605769ee7
#
_entry.id   e5c45552832ba82d9a31269605769ee7
#
_cell.length_a   1.000
_cell.length_b   1.000
_cell.length_c   1.000
_cell.angle_alpha   90.00
_cell.angle_beta   90.00
_cell.angle_gamma   90.00
#
_symmetry.space_group_name_H-M   'P 1'
#
loop_
_entity.id
_entity.type
_entity.pdbx_description
1 polymer ?
#
loop_
_entity_poly.entity_id
_entity_poly.type
_entity_poly.pdbx_seq_one_letter_code
_entity_poly.pdbx_strand_id
1 'polypeptide(L)'
;PRHHSMICMKNNTVIGGITYRPFWRQNMGEIAFCAVSANEQVKGYGTRLMNHLKEYVCDKENMTHLITFADNNAVGYFQKQGFTKDVMMEREKWVGYIKEYDGGTIMECALSAQVSYTEFPVMIRQQRAAVDEKVREMSNSHVVYPGLTQFKGAAGPGGVRKPVPPEVIKGIKEAGWEPPGPPKYRLVHPGCGDGTPTTENLHRFMVAL
;
A
#
# COMPACT_ATOMS: atom_id res chain seq x y z
N PRO A 1 -37.23 -15.32 -7.17
CA PRO A 1 -36.12 -14.39 -7.39
C PRO A 1 -34.79 -15.13 -7.22
N ARG A 2 -33.88 -14.92 -8.19
CA ARG A 2 -32.57 -15.62 -8.19
C ARG A 2 -31.45 -14.73 -7.58
N HIS A 3 -31.81 -13.56 -7.11
CA HIS A 3 -30.87 -12.58 -6.55
C HIS A 3 -31.09 -12.44 -5.07
N HIS A 4 -30.01 -12.29 -4.33
CA HIS A 4 -29.98 -11.94 -2.94
C HIS A 4 -29.46 -10.51 -2.79
N SER A 5 -29.87 -9.82 -1.74
CA SER A 5 -29.41 -8.45 -1.48
C SER A 5 -28.97 -8.32 -0.04
N MET A 6 -27.79 -7.77 0.14
CA MET A 6 -27.29 -7.31 1.44
C MET A 6 -27.44 -5.80 1.48
N ILE A 7 -28.12 -5.29 2.49
CA ILE A 7 -28.42 -3.86 2.63
C ILE A 7 -27.70 -3.25 3.83
N CYS A 8 -27.32 -2.00 3.70
CA CYS A 8 -26.81 -1.18 4.79
C CYS A 8 -27.90 -0.19 5.22
N MET A 9 -28.23 -0.22 6.50
CA MET A 9 -29.24 0.68 7.09
C MET A 9 -28.61 1.64 8.09
N LYS A 10 -29.09 2.87 8.11
CA LYS A 10 -28.76 3.90 9.08
C LYS A 10 -30.04 4.62 9.51
N ASN A 11 -30.33 4.66 10.80
CA ASN A 11 -31.54 5.30 11.34
C ASN A 11 -32.81 4.85 10.61
N ASN A 12 -33.01 3.55 10.46
CA ASN A 12 -34.13 2.91 9.75
C ASN A 12 -34.25 3.25 8.25
N THR A 13 -33.24 3.87 7.66
CA THR A 13 -33.22 4.21 6.25
C THR A 13 -32.15 3.36 5.53
N VAL A 14 -32.48 2.78 4.39
CA VAL A 14 -31.51 2.08 3.55
C VAL A 14 -30.59 3.12 2.90
N ILE A 15 -29.29 3.02 3.18
CA ILE A 15 -28.28 3.93 2.64
C ILE A 15 -27.36 3.29 1.59
N GLY A 16 -27.49 1.97 1.37
CA GLY A 16 -26.73 1.27 0.37
C GLY A 16 -27.09 -0.21 0.33
N GLY A 17 -26.63 -0.89 -0.69
CA GLY A 17 -26.81 -2.33 -0.84
C GLY A 17 -25.95 -2.92 -1.94
N ILE A 18 -25.73 -4.22 -1.83
CA ILE A 18 -25.13 -5.05 -2.87
C ILE A 18 -26.14 -6.15 -3.20
N THR A 19 -26.51 -6.25 -4.48
CA THR A 19 -27.33 -7.33 -4.99
C THR A 19 -26.43 -8.28 -5.77
N TYR A 20 -26.47 -9.55 -5.39
CA TYR A 20 -25.68 -10.57 -6.04
C TYR A 20 -26.55 -11.77 -6.43
N ARG A 21 -26.09 -12.53 -7.43
CA ARG A 21 -26.69 -13.77 -7.86
C ARG A 21 -25.76 -14.92 -7.53
N PRO A 22 -26.20 -15.87 -6.67
CA PRO A 22 -25.41 -17.05 -6.34
C PRO A 22 -25.46 -18.09 -7.46
N PHE A 23 -24.32 -18.67 -7.77
CA PHE A 23 -24.15 -19.82 -8.63
C PHE A 23 -23.47 -20.93 -7.83
N TRP A 24 -24.26 -21.61 -7.01
CA TRP A 24 -23.74 -22.61 -6.04
C TRP A 24 -22.96 -23.74 -6.69
N ARG A 25 -23.34 -24.19 -7.90
CA ARG A 25 -22.62 -25.26 -8.63
C ARG A 25 -21.23 -24.81 -9.07
N GLN A 26 -21.01 -23.55 -9.29
CA GLN A 26 -19.76 -22.96 -9.71
C GLN A 26 -18.95 -22.39 -8.51
N ASN A 27 -19.52 -22.41 -7.30
CA ASN A 27 -18.98 -21.79 -6.09
C ASN A 27 -18.65 -20.31 -6.30
N MET A 28 -19.45 -19.59 -7.07
CA MET A 28 -19.26 -18.16 -7.35
C MET A 28 -20.53 -17.34 -7.13
N GLY A 29 -20.34 -16.04 -6.87
CA GLY A 29 -21.40 -15.05 -6.83
C GLY A 29 -21.14 -13.93 -7.85
N GLU A 30 -22.16 -13.60 -8.66
CA GLU A 30 -22.12 -12.42 -9.52
C GLU A 30 -22.66 -11.21 -8.75
N ILE A 31 -21.86 -10.18 -8.58
CA ILE A 31 -22.37 -8.89 -8.09
C ILE A 31 -23.03 -8.18 -9.25
N ALA A 32 -24.36 -8.08 -9.20
CA ALA A 32 -25.16 -7.44 -10.24
C ALA A 32 -25.30 -5.92 -9.99
N PHE A 33 -25.44 -5.50 -8.71
CA PHE A 33 -25.57 -4.11 -8.34
C PHE A 33 -24.83 -3.85 -7.03
N CYS A 34 -24.15 -2.70 -6.98
CA CYS A 34 -23.51 -2.20 -5.77
C CYS A 34 -23.68 -0.67 -5.72
N ALA A 35 -24.37 -0.18 -4.72
CA ALA A 35 -24.64 1.25 -4.59
C ALA A 35 -24.62 1.72 -3.11
N VAL A 36 -24.16 2.94 -2.91
CA VAL A 36 -24.29 3.68 -1.65
C VAL A 36 -24.79 5.08 -1.99
N SER A 37 -25.77 5.56 -1.21
CA SER A 37 -26.34 6.89 -1.36
C SER A 37 -25.26 7.97 -1.41
N ALA A 38 -25.40 8.94 -2.32
CA ALA A 38 -24.36 9.95 -2.57
C ALA A 38 -23.89 10.67 -1.30
N ASN A 39 -24.83 11.03 -0.41
CA ASN A 39 -24.54 11.72 0.85
C ASN A 39 -23.82 10.85 1.89
N GLU A 40 -23.76 9.54 1.67
CA GLU A 40 -23.13 8.56 2.57
C GLU A 40 -21.88 7.91 1.95
N GLN A 41 -21.49 8.30 0.75
CA GLN A 41 -20.24 7.87 0.11
C GLN A 41 -19.01 8.41 0.84
N VAL A 42 -17.86 7.79 0.60
CA VAL A 42 -16.54 8.15 1.19
C VAL A 42 -16.46 7.99 2.72
N LYS A 43 -17.53 7.50 3.37
CA LYS A 43 -17.58 7.26 4.83
C LYS A 43 -17.26 5.80 5.21
N GLY A 44 -16.80 4.98 4.27
CA GLY A 44 -16.43 3.58 4.51
C GLY A 44 -17.59 2.58 4.46
N TYR A 45 -18.83 2.99 4.26
CA TYR A 45 -19.98 2.07 4.21
C TYR A 45 -19.88 1.06 3.08
N GLY A 46 -19.40 1.45 1.89
CA GLY A 46 -19.23 0.52 0.76
C GLY A 46 -18.21 -0.57 1.05
N THR A 47 -17.07 -0.23 1.66
CA THR A 47 -16.07 -1.21 2.08
C THR A 47 -16.61 -2.16 3.15
N ARG A 48 -17.29 -1.61 4.14
CA ARG A 48 -17.88 -2.40 5.22
C ARG A 48 -18.94 -3.39 4.69
N LEU A 49 -19.81 -2.90 3.80
CA LEU A 49 -20.84 -3.71 3.16
C LEU A 49 -20.22 -4.85 2.32
N MET A 50 -19.18 -4.55 1.55
CA MET A 50 -18.45 -5.54 0.76
C MET A 50 -17.76 -6.60 1.64
N ASN A 51 -17.17 -6.19 2.76
CA ASN A 51 -16.54 -7.12 3.70
C ASN A 51 -17.56 -8.08 4.31
N HIS A 52 -18.73 -7.56 4.73
CA HIS A 52 -19.82 -8.40 5.22
C HIS A 52 -20.35 -9.36 4.15
N LEU A 53 -20.48 -8.90 2.90
CA LEU A 53 -20.88 -9.77 1.80
C LEU A 53 -19.86 -10.89 1.61
N LYS A 54 -18.58 -10.59 1.51
CA LYS A 54 -17.52 -11.59 1.33
C LYS A 54 -17.53 -12.65 2.43
N GLU A 55 -17.62 -12.22 3.68
CA GLU A 55 -17.69 -13.13 4.82
C GLU A 55 -18.95 -14.00 4.75
N TYR A 56 -20.11 -13.41 4.48
CA TYR A 56 -21.37 -14.13 4.38
C TYR A 56 -21.36 -15.19 3.28
N VAL A 57 -20.96 -14.82 2.04
CA VAL A 57 -21.00 -15.77 0.91
C VAL A 57 -19.92 -16.85 1.03
N CYS A 58 -18.79 -16.54 1.67
CA CYS A 58 -17.75 -17.51 1.98
C CYS A 58 -18.21 -18.52 3.03
N ASP A 59 -18.74 -18.03 4.16
CA ASP A 59 -19.04 -18.87 5.35
C ASP A 59 -20.39 -19.58 5.23
N LYS A 60 -21.40 -18.94 4.63
CA LYS A 60 -22.76 -19.47 4.59
C LYS A 60 -23.13 -20.11 3.26
N GLU A 61 -22.51 -19.67 2.17
CA GLU A 61 -22.85 -20.15 0.83
C GLU A 61 -21.68 -20.92 0.18
N ASN A 62 -20.55 -21.09 0.87
CA ASN A 62 -19.34 -21.80 0.42
C ASN A 62 -18.83 -21.30 -0.96
N MET A 63 -18.96 -20.00 -1.20
CA MET A 63 -18.44 -19.39 -2.42
C MET A 63 -16.95 -19.13 -2.30
N THR A 64 -16.23 -19.39 -3.36
CA THR A 64 -14.79 -19.16 -3.48
C THR A 64 -14.43 -17.92 -4.30
N HIS A 65 -15.42 -17.40 -5.06
CA HIS A 65 -15.19 -16.26 -5.94
C HIS A 65 -16.41 -15.33 -6.00
N LEU A 66 -16.12 -14.03 -6.11
CA LEU A 66 -17.09 -13.04 -6.55
C LEU A 66 -16.66 -12.47 -7.89
N ILE A 67 -17.60 -12.35 -8.83
CA ILE A 67 -17.35 -11.76 -10.14
C ILE A 67 -18.32 -10.59 -10.35
N THR A 68 -17.89 -9.59 -11.09
CA THR A 68 -18.70 -8.45 -11.47
C THR A 68 -18.28 -7.92 -12.84
N PHE A 69 -19.21 -7.31 -13.58
CA PHE A 69 -18.91 -6.40 -14.67
C PHE A 69 -18.98 -4.97 -14.13
N ALA A 70 -17.82 -4.35 -13.93
CA ALA A 70 -17.70 -2.99 -13.40
C ALA A 70 -17.73 -1.98 -14.56
N ASP A 71 -18.52 -0.91 -14.42
CA ASP A 71 -18.36 0.25 -15.28
C ASP A 71 -17.01 0.96 -15.00
N ASN A 72 -16.58 1.81 -15.92
CA ASN A 72 -15.28 2.47 -15.84
C ASN A 72 -15.09 3.27 -14.55
N ASN A 73 -16.16 3.82 -13.96
CA ASN A 73 -16.10 4.60 -12.73
C ASN A 73 -16.01 3.70 -11.49
N ALA A 74 -16.55 2.49 -11.56
CA ALA A 74 -16.57 1.53 -10.47
C ALA A 74 -15.30 0.66 -10.39
N VAL A 75 -14.50 0.55 -11.46
CA VAL A 75 -13.27 -0.26 -11.48
C VAL A 75 -12.35 0.08 -10.31
N GLY A 76 -12.10 1.36 -10.06
CA GLY A 76 -11.24 1.80 -8.95
C GLY A 76 -11.77 1.44 -7.57
N TYR A 77 -13.11 1.43 -7.39
CA TYR A 77 -13.72 0.95 -6.16
C TYR A 77 -13.49 -0.56 -5.99
N PHE A 78 -13.80 -1.36 -7.00
CA PHE A 78 -13.64 -2.81 -6.92
C PHE A 78 -12.18 -3.23 -6.72
N GLN A 79 -11.22 -2.55 -7.35
CA GLN A 79 -9.79 -2.78 -7.09
C GLN A 79 -9.43 -2.57 -5.61
N LYS A 80 -9.92 -1.50 -4.98
CA LYS A 80 -9.73 -1.24 -3.55
C LYS A 80 -10.40 -2.29 -2.66
N GLN A 81 -11.41 -2.98 -3.18
CA GLN A 81 -12.05 -4.11 -2.50
C GLN A 81 -11.38 -5.45 -2.80
N GLY A 82 -10.23 -5.48 -3.49
CA GLY A 82 -9.47 -6.70 -3.78
C GLY A 82 -9.94 -7.46 -5.02
N PHE A 83 -10.69 -6.82 -5.90
CA PHE A 83 -11.00 -7.38 -7.22
C PHE A 83 -9.87 -7.07 -8.19
N THR A 84 -9.59 -8.01 -9.08
CA THR A 84 -8.61 -7.89 -10.15
C THR A 84 -9.30 -7.98 -11.52
N LYS A 85 -8.66 -7.44 -12.55
CA LYS A 85 -9.09 -7.61 -13.94
C LYS A 85 -8.65 -8.95 -14.52
N ASP A 86 -7.67 -9.57 -13.87
CA ASP A 86 -7.16 -10.89 -14.25
C ASP A 86 -8.06 -11.94 -13.64
N VAL A 87 -8.94 -12.52 -14.46
CA VAL A 87 -9.87 -13.57 -14.03
C VAL A 87 -9.12 -14.89 -14.03
N MET A 88 -8.86 -15.43 -12.84
CA MET A 88 -8.15 -16.70 -12.64
C MET A 88 -9.09 -17.92 -12.61
N MET A 89 -10.39 -17.68 -12.39
CA MET A 89 -11.39 -18.74 -12.43
C MET A 89 -11.49 -19.35 -13.82
N GLU A 90 -11.58 -20.67 -13.90
CA GLU A 90 -11.77 -21.41 -15.16
C GLU A 90 -12.93 -20.82 -15.97
N ARG A 91 -12.66 -20.54 -17.23
CA ARG A 91 -13.59 -19.83 -18.12
C ARG A 91 -14.95 -20.50 -18.24
N GLU A 92 -14.99 -21.82 -18.23
CA GLU A 92 -16.22 -22.62 -18.31
C GLU A 92 -17.13 -22.44 -17.09
N LYS A 93 -16.60 -21.99 -15.95
CA LYS A 93 -17.39 -21.79 -14.73
C LYS A 93 -18.20 -20.50 -14.73
N TRP A 94 -17.80 -19.50 -15.51
CA TRP A 94 -18.47 -18.19 -15.50
C TRP A 94 -18.99 -17.73 -16.86
N VAL A 95 -18.38 -18.10 -17.98
CA VAL A 95 -18.86 -17.73 -19.33
C VAL A 95 -20.23 -18.34 -19.59
N GLY A 96 -21.17 -17.50 -20.07
CA GLY A 96 -22.54 -17.88 -20.30
C GLY A 96 -23.44 -17.93 -19.05
N TYR A 97 -22.87 -17.80 -17.83
CA TYR A 97 -23.66 -17.72 -16.61
C TYR A 97 -23.94 -16.28 -16.21
N ILE A 98 -22.98 -15.40 -16.40
CA ILE A 98 -23.06 -13.96 -16.08
C ILE A 98 -23.34 -13.17 -17.35
N LYS A 99 -24.00 -12.02 -17.20
CA LYS A 99 -24.33 -11.15 -18.34
C LYS A 99 -23.15 -10.22 -18.61
N GLU A 100 -22.68 -10.22 -19.83
CA GLU A 100 -21.70 -9.26 -20.31
C GLU A 100 -22.38 -7.93 -20.65
N TYR A 101 -21.72 -6.82 -20.29
CA TYR A 101 -22.19 -5.47 -20.58
C TYR A 101 -21.14 -4.75 -21.44
N ASP A 102 -21.61 -4.15 -22.53
CA ASP A 102 -20.77 -3.35 -23.41
C ASP A 102 -20.12 -2.21 -22.62
N GLY A 103 -18.80 -2.07 -22.73
CA GLY A 103 -18.04 -1.06 -22.00
C GLY A 103 -17.78 -1.39 -20.52
N GLY A 104 -18.26 -2.55 -20.03
CA GLY A 104 -17.92 -3.03 -18.70
C GLY A 104 -16.59 -3.77 -18.67
N THR A 105 -15.91 -3.71 -17.53
CA THR A 105 -14.70 -4.48 -17.24
C THR A 105 -15.07 -5.63 -16.32
N ILE A 106 -14.80 -6.88 -16.76
CA ILE A 106 -14.94 -8.03 -15.88
C ILE A 106 -13.88 -7.97 -14.79
N MET A 107 -14.29 -8.26 -13.56
CA MET A 107 -13.41 -8.30 -12.41
C MET A 107 -13.74 -9.45 -11.49
N GLU A 108 -12.73 -10.07 -10.92
CA GLU A 108 -12.83 -11.21 -10.01
C GLU A 108 -12.21 -10.90 -8.65
N CYS A 109 -12.82 -11.43 -7.60
CA CYS A 109 -12.24 -11.48 -6.26
C CYS A 109 -12.29 -12.93 -5.75
N ALA A 110 -11.11 -13.54 -5.60
CA ALA A 110 -10.98 -14.81 -4.90
C ALA A 110 -11.23 -14.63 -3.41
N LEU A 111 -11.99 -15.53 -2.81
CA LEU A 111 -12.35 -15.52 -1.39
C LEU A 111 -11.57 -16.60 -0.65
N SER A 112 -11.21 -16.32 0.60
CA SER A 112 -10.56 -17.27 1.48
C SER A 112 -11.29 -17.39 2.80
N ALA A 113 -11.67 -18.60 3.18
CA ALA A 113 -12.27 -18.89 4.49
C ALA A 113 -11.29 -18.67 5.67
N GLN A 114 -9.99 -18.49 5.38
CA GLN A 114 -8.99 -18.21 6.43
C GLN A 114 -8.94 -16.73 6.82
N VAL A 115 -9.62 -15.86 6.07
CA VAL A 115 -9.62 -14.41 6.28
C VAL A 115 -10.95 -13.98 6.87
N SER A 116 -10.96 -13.42 8.07
CA SER A 116 -12.12 -12.70 8.59
C SER A 116 -12.18 -11.31 7.96
N TYR A 117 -13.06 -11.15 6.99
CA TYR A 117 -13.19 -9.89 6.24
C TYR A 117 -13.75 -8.75 7.10
N THR A 118 -14.62 -9.05 8.06
CA THR A 118 -15.19 -8.05 8.97
C THR A 118 -14.20 -7.59 10.03
N GLU A 119 -13.26 -8.47 10.45
CA GLU A 119 -12.20 -8.18 11.41
C GLU A 119 -10.88 -7.74 10.75
N PHE A 120 -10.87 -7.53 9.44
CA PHE A 120 -9.70 -7.15 8.68
C PHE A 120 -8.91 -5.96 9.29
N PRO A 121 -9.54 -4.87 9.80
CA PRO A 121 -8.81 -3.79 10.45
C PRO A 121 -8.09 -4.22 11.73
N VAL A 122 -8.64 -5.19 12.48
CA VAL A 122 -8.01 -5.73 13.69
C VAL A 122 -6.79 -6.54 13.31
N MET A 123 -6.94 -7.44 12.34
CA MET A 123 -5.86 -8.27 11.82
C MET A 123 -4.68 -7.43 11.32
N ILE A 124 -4.94 -6.39 10.54
CA ILE A 124 -3.89 -5.48 10.04
C ILE A 124 -3.17 -4.76 11.18
N ARG A 125 -3.89 -4.31 12.21
CA ARG A 125 -3.24 -3.70 13.38
C ARG A 125 -2.33 -4.67 14.11
N GLN A 126 -2.75 -5.92 14.28
CA GLN A 126 -1.95 -6.97 14.91
C GLN A 126 -0.68 -7.29 14.09
N GLN A 127 -0.83 -7.43 12.78
CA GLN A 127 0.30 -7.67 11.88
C GLN A 127 1.31 -6.50 11.91
N ARG A 128 0.82 -5.24 11.87
CA ARG A 128 1.70 -4.07 12.00
C ARG A 128 2.43 -4.05 13.33
N ALA A 129 1.73 -4.32 14.44
CA ALA A 129 2.37 -4.37 15.74
C ALA A 129 3.48 -5.44 15.81
N ALA A 130 3.24 -6.62 15.24
CA ALA A 130 4.25 -7.68 15.17
C ALA A 130 5.47 -7.28 14.30
N VAL A 131 5.23 -6.62 13.17
CA VAL A 131 6.33 -6.08 12.33
C VAL A 131 7.10 -4.99 13.07
N ASP A 132 6.40 -4.04 13.71
CA ASP A 132 7.04 -2.96 14.46
C ASP A 132 7.89 -3.50 15.62
N GLU A 133 7.41 -4.55 16.31
CA GLU A 133 8.18 -5.21 17.35
C GLU A 133 9.45 -5.86 16.78
N LYS A 134 9.32 -6.55 15.63
CA LYS A 134 10.48 -7.15 14.97
C LYS A 134 11.49 -6.11 14.49
N VAL A 135 11.01 -4.98 13.97
CA VAL A 135 11.89 -3.85 13.61
C VAL A 135 12.64 -3.30 14.82
N ARG A 136 11.97 -3.20 15.98
CA ARG A 136 12.63 -2.74 17.23
C ARG A 136 13.71 -3.71 17.73
N GLU A 137 13.51 -5.00 17.54
CA GLU A 137 14.54 -6.00 17.88
C GLU A 137 15.76 -5.91 16.96
N MET A 138 15.55 -5.58 15.67
CA MET A 138 16.60 -5.59 14.66
C MET A 138 17.30 -4.26 14.47
N SER A 139 16.71 -3.16 14.92
CA SER A 139 17.24 -1.81 14.69
C SER A 139 16.86 -0.84 15.81
N ASN A 140 17.63 0.24 15.92
CA ASN A 140 17.35 1.35 16.81
C ASN A 140 16.49 2.46 16.15
N SER A 141 15.78 2.14 15.04
CA SER A 141 15.00 3.12 14.27
C SER A 141 13.86 3.78 15.07
N HIS A 142 13.41 3.14 16.16
CA HIS A 142 12.40 3.68 17.08
C HIS A 142 12.98 4.67 18.10
N VAL A 143 14.32 4.73 18.25
CA VAL A 143 14.99 5.63 19.20
C VAL A 143 15.06 7.02 18.57
N VAL A 144 14.35 7.97 19.17
CA VAL A 144 14.34 9.36 18.70
C VAL A 144 15.35 10.16 19.52
N TYR A 145 16.38 10.66 18.85
CA TYR A 145 17.36 11.56 19.47
C TYR A 145 16.90 13.00 19.34
N PRO A 146 17.17 13.85 20.36
CA PRO A 146 16.90 15.28 20.24
C PRO A 146 17.72 15.87 19.09
N GLY A 147 17.07 16.64 18.23
CA GLY A 147 17.74 17.30 17.11
C GLY A 147 18.83 18.28 17.57
N LEU A 148 19.67 18.71 16.63
CA LEU A 148 20.74 19.67 16.87
C LEU A 148 20.18 21.02 17.34
N THR A 149 20.59 21.48 18.51
CA THR A 149 20.09 22.72 19.13
C THR A 149 20.84 23.96 18.69
N GLN A 150 22.08 23.79 18.21
CA GLN A 150 22.97 24.88 17.82
C GLN A 150 22.49 25.72 16.63
N PHE A 151 21.52 25.23 15.90
CA PHE A 151 20.88 25.96 14.80
C PHE A 151 19.57 26.68 15.22
N LYS A 152 19.14 26.47 16.46
CA LYS A 152 17.98 27.19 17.02
C LYS A 152 18.44 28.60 17.44
N GLY A 153 18.08 29.60 16.65
CA GLY A 153 18.38 31.01 16.95
C GLY A 153 19.42 31.68 16.05
N ALA A 154 20.07 30.98 15.12
CA ALA A 154 21.09 31.57 14.24
C ALA A 154 20.53 32.03 12.87
N ALA A 155 19.30 32.47 12.80
CA ALA A 155 18.68 32.98 11.59
C ALA A 155 18.62 34.53 11.59
N GLY A 156 19.76 35.20 11.89
CA GLY A 156 19.97 36.61 11.51
C GLY A 156 20.66 36.69 10.13
N PRO A 157 20.41 37.74 9.34
CA PRO A 157 21.12 37.94 8.08
C PRO A 157 22.63 38.14 8.38
N GLY A 158 23.44 37.14 7.96
CA GLY A 158 24.90 37.16 8.13
C GLY A 158 25.50 36.18 9.17
N GLY A 159 24.71 35.33 9.80
CA GLY A 159 25.22 34.34 10.76
C GLY A 159 26.01 33.23 10.06
N VAL A 160 27.32 33.13 10.34
CA VAL A 160 28.17 32.02 9.88
C VAL A 160 27.73 30.75 10.55
N ARG A 161 27.17 29.81 9.75
CA ARG A 161 26.82 28.46 10.25
C ARG A 161 28.10 27.69 10.55
N LYS A 162 28.35 27.43 11.83
CA LYS A 162 29.49 26.56 12.20
C LYS A 162 29.17 25.12 11.79
N PRO A 163 30.06 24.44 11.05
CA PRO A 163 29.90 23.04 10.73
C PRO A 163 29.89 22.21 12.02
N VAL A 164 29.03 21.20 12.05
CA VAL A 164 28.94 20.24 13.15
C VAL A 164 29.62 18.96 12.70
N PRO A 165 30.68 18.52 13.34
CA PRO A 165 31.30 17.24 13.03
C PRO A 165 30.30 16.11 13.26
N PRO A 166 30.14 15.15 12.30
CA PRO A 166 29.20 14.04 12.44
C PRO A 166 29.39 13.25 13.74
N GLU A 167 30.61 13.12 14.24
CA GLU A 167 30.98 12.37 15.45
C GLU A 167 30.29 12.86 16.72
N VAL A 168 29.90 14.15 16.76
CA VAL A 168 29.21 14.77 17.92
C VAL A 168 27.71 14.62 17.86
N ILE A 169 27.15 14.10 16.76
CA ILE A 169 25.70 13.91 16.58
C ILE A 169 25.29 12.64 17.33
N LYS A 170 24.45 12.81 18.36
CA LYS A 170 23.95 11.66 19.13
C LYS A 170 23.17 10.71 18.21
N GLY A 171 23.42 9.40 18.33
CA GLY A 171 22.75 8.36 17.57
C GLY A 171 23.34 8.07 16.19
N ILE A 172 24.31 8.85 15.72
CA ILE A 172 24.85 8.64 14.37
C ILE A 172 25.66 7.34 14.27
N LYS A 173 26.40 7.00 15.34
CA LYS A 173 27.19 5.75 15.42
C LYS A 173 26.26 4.54 15.54
N GLU A 174 25.25 4.66 16.38
CA GLU A 174 24.23 3.62 16.59
C GLU A 174 23.40 3.38 15.31
N ALA A 175 23.28 4.40 14.44
CA ALA A 175 22.68 4.28 13.12
C ALA A 175 23.61 3.66 12.07
N GLY A 176 24.83 3.24 12.47
CA GLY A 176 25.77 2.58 11.57
C GLY A 176 26.65 3.52 10.74
N TRP A 177 26.68 4.83 11.09
CA TRP A 177 27.61 5.74 10.42
C TRP A 177 29.05 5.51 10.90
N GLU A 178 29.94 5.37 9.93
CA GLU A 178 31.38 5.32 10.15
C GLU A 178 32.05 6.49 9.43
N PRO A 179 33.13 7.08 10.01
CA PRO A 179 33.87 8.10 9.31
C PRO A 179 34.42 7.56 7.99
N PRO A 180 34.39 8.35 6.91
CA PRO A 180 34.96 7.92 5.65
C PRO A 180 36.41 7.52 5.85
N GLY A 181 36.74 6.26 5.53
CA GLY A 181 38.12 5.77 5.60
C GLY A 181 39.02 6.56 4.65
N PRO A 182 40.33 6.45 4.83
CA PRO A 182 41.26 7.09 3.90
C PRO A 182 40.95 6.64 2.48
N PRO A 183 41.09 7.51 1.48
CA PRO A 183 40.74 7.17 0.10
C PRO A 183 41.51 5.92 -0.32
N LYS A 184 40.75 4.88 -0.75
CA LYS A 184 41.31 3.58 -1.13
C LYS A 184 42.19 3.62 -2.40
N TYR A 185 42.20 4.75 -3.09
CA TYR A 185 42.94 4.91 -4.33
C TYR A 185 43.82 6.14 -4.29
N ARG A 186 45.13 5.92 -4.41
CA ARG A 186 46.10 6.99 -4.68
C ARG A 186 46.12 7.12 -6.21
N LEU A 187 45.58 8.19 -6.74
CA LEU A 187 45.74 8.50 -8.17
C LEU A 187 47.19 8.82 -8.42
N VAL A 188 47.95 7.87 -8.94
CA VAL A 188 49.31 8.09 -9.43
C VAL A 188 49.21 8.42 -10.92
N HIS A 189 49.37 9.67 -11.28
CA HIS A 189 49.46 10.08 -12.67
C HIS A 189 50.85 9.75 -13.19
N PRO A 190 51.02 8.90 -14.23
CA PRO A 190 52.33 8.68 -14.86
C PRO A 190 52.71 9.98 -15.59
N GLY A 191 53.66 10.73 -15.06
CA GLY A 191 54.20 11.90 -15.73
C GLY A 191 54.05 13.24 -14.99
N CYS A 192 53.50 13.29 -13.79
CA CYS A 192 53.53 14.51 -12.98
C CYS A 192 54.58 14.34 -11.88
N GLY A 193 55.70 14.98 -12.01
CA GLY A 193 56.64 15.21 -10.88
C GLY A 193 55.96 16.01 -9.79
N ASP A 194 56.28 15.75 -8.55
CA ASP A 194 56.01 16.42 -7.25
C ASP A 194 54.81 17.41 -7.17
N GLY A 195 53.80 17.26 -8.00
CA GLY A 195 52.69 18.21 -8.15
C GLY A 195 51.53 17.87 -7.21
N THR A 196 51.23 18.73 -6.28
CA THR A 196 49.93 18.86 -5.64
C THR A 196 48.83 18.91 -6.71
N PRO A 197 47.72 18.17 -6.57
CA PRO A 197 46.62 18.16 -7.55
C PRO A 197 46.04 19.58 -7.65
N THR A 198 46.12 20.19 -8.81
CA THR A 198 45.47 21.47 -9.10
C THR A 198 43.98 21.23 -9.40
N THR A 199 43.15 22.20 -9.05
CA THR A 199 41.69 22.17 -9.20
C THR A 199 41.22 21.86 -10.61
N GLU A 200 42.00 22.19 -11.64
CA GLU A 200 41.73 21.92 -13.07
C GLU A 200 41.81 20.42 -13.41
N ASN A 201 42.70 19.68 -12.75
CA ASN A 201 42.83 18.23 -12.98
C ASN A 201 41.71 17.42 -12.36
N LEU A 202 41.11 17.89 -11.26
CA LEU A 202 39.93 17.26 -10.64
C LEU A 202 38.68 17.40 -11.51
N HIS A 203 38.52 18.49 -12.26
CA HIS A 203 37.36 18.71 -13.11
C HIS A 203 37.34 17.79 -14.34
N ARG A 204 38.51 17.43 -14.87
CA ARG A 204 38.63 16.50 -16.01
C ARG A 204 38.27 15.04 -15.65
N PHE A 205 38.44 14.64 -14.40
CA PHE A 205 38.08 13.28 -13.95
C PHE A 205 36.61 13.10 -13.63
N MET A 206 35.90 14.15 -13.23
CA MET A 206 34.46 14.09 -12.93
C MET A 206 33.56 14.08 -14.18
N VAL A 207 34.11 14.35 -15.37
CA VAL A 207 33.37 14.33 -16.66
C VAL A 207 33.50 12.97 -17.38
N ALA A 208 34.33 12.06 -16.87
CA ALA A 208 34.61 10.75 -17.51
C ALA A 208 33.98 9.54 -16.76
N LEU A 209 33.12 9.77 -15.79
CA LEU A 209 32.25 8.80 -15.09
C LEU A 209 30.79 9.16 -15.33
#